data_d322257e35c89ef4e9a220669f7bda04
#
_entry.id   d322257e35c89ef4e9a220669f7bda04
#
_cell.length_a   1.000
_cell.length_b   1.000
_cell.length_c   1.000
_cell.angle_alpha   90.00
_cell.angle_beta   90.00
_cell.angle_gamma   90.00
#
_symmetry.space_group_name_H-M   'P 1'
#
loop_
_entity.id
_entity.type
_entity.pdbx_description
1 polymer ?
#
loop_
_entity_poly.entity_id
_entity_poly.type
_entity_poly.pdbx_seq_one_letter_code
_entity_poly.pdbx_strand_id
1 'polypeptide(L)'
;MRQYLDFMRHVRDHGRRKDDRTGTGTLSVFGYQMRFDLAAGFPLLTTKKVHTKSIIHELLWFLAGDTNVRYLREHGVTIWDEWADPDGDLGPVYGYQWRSWPAPDGRHIDQMANVLAEIRRNPDSRRLIVSAWNVADLGRMKLPPCHLLFQFYVAEGKLSCQLYQRSCDIFLGVPFNIASYALLTHLVAQQADLDVGDFVWTGGDCHLYLNHLEQVEIQLSRAPLPLPKLVIGRRPPTLFDYRYEDLEIVGYQSHPAIRAPVAV
;
A
#
# COMPACT_ATOMS: atom_id res chain seq x y z
N MET A 1 -8.69 7.50 -11.78
CA MET A 1 -9.03 6.26 -11.00
C MET A 1 -10.10 5.38 -11.70
N ARG A 2 -10.22 5.47 -13.05
CA ARG A 2 -11.17 4.60 -13.80
C ARG A 2 -10.79 3.12 -13.67
N GLN A 3 -9.52 2.79 -13.81
CA GLN A 3 -9.00 1.41 -13.71
C GLN A 3 -9.40 0.71 -12.41
N TYR A 4 -9.50 1.44 -11.29
CA TYR A 4 -10.00 0.88 -10.03
C TYR A 4 -11.50 0.58 -10.08
N LEU A 5 -12.31 1.47 -10.67
CA LEU A 5 -13.75 1.22 -10.83
C LEU A 5 -14.03 0.07 -11.81
N ASP A 6 -13.24 -0.04 -12.88
CA ASP A 6 -13.34 -1.13 -13.84
C ASP A 6 -12.95 -2.47 -13.20
N PHE A 7 -11.93 -2.47 -12.34
CA PHE A 7 -11.57 -3.61 -11.52
C PHE A 7 -12.70 -4.01 -10.55
N MET A 8 -13.29 -3.05 -9.85
CA MET A 8 -14.41 -3.31 -8.94
C MET A 8 -15.62 -3.89 -9.67
N ARG A 9 -15.99 -3.34 -10.86
CA ARG A 9 -17.04 -3.89 -11.73
C ARG A 9 -16.70 -5.30 -12.16
N HIS A 10 -15.46 -5.55 -12.60
CA HIS A 10 -15.03 -6.87 -13.05
C HIS A 10 -15.23 -7.92 -11.96
N VAL A 11 -14.85 -7.62 -10.71
CA VAL A 11 -15.01 -8.59 -9.61
C VAL A 11 -16.49 -8.75 -9.21
N ARG A 12 -17.27 -7.68 -9.19
CA ARG A 12 -18.72 -7.76 -8.95
C ARG A 12 -19.43 -8.65 -9.98
N ASP A 13 -19.08 -8.49 -11.27
CA ASP A 13 -19.81 -9.14 -12.38
C ASP A 13 -19.31 -10.56 -12.68
N HIS A 14 -18.02 -10.86 -12.41
CA HIS A 14 -17.38 -12.14 -12.78
C HIS A 14 -16.84 -12.90 -11.58
N GLY A 15 -16.91 -12.32 -10.37
CA GLY A 15 -16.42 -12.95 -9.16
C GLY A 15 -17.18 -14.22 -8.80
N ARG A 16 -16.47 -15.23 -8.38
CA ARG A 16 -17.04 -16.46 -7.84
C ARG A 16 -17.25 -16.32 -6.34
N ARG A 17 -18.39 -16.81 -5.85
CA ARG A 17 -18.64 -16.86 -4.41
C ARG A 17 -17.67 -17.82 -3.73
N LYS A 18 -17.04 -17.34 -2.66
CA LYS A 18 -16.15 -18.12 -1.81
C LYS A 18 -16.47 -17.85 -0.34
N ASP A 19 -16.32 -18.86 0.48
CA ASP A 19 -16.27 -18.70 1.92
C ASP A 19 -14.88 -18.15 2.30
N ASP A 20 -14.83 -17.45 3.43
CA ASP A 20 -13.61 -16.86 3.95
C ASP A 20 -13.48 -17.10 5.47
N ARG A 21 -12.30 -16.81 6.03
CA ARG A 21 -12.00 -16.98 7.45
C ARG A 21 -12.97 -16.25 8.38
N THR A 22 -13.50 -15.10 7.95
CA THR A 22 -14.39 -14.25 8.76
C THR A 22 -15.85 -14.76 8.75
N GLY A 23 -16.19 -15.72 7.88
CA GLY A 23 -17.56 -16.21 7.72
C GLY A 23 -18.50 -15.24 6.96
N THR A 24 -17.99 -14.10 6.50
CA THR A 24 -18.79 -13.10 5.76
C THR A 24 -19.09 -13.58 4.33
N GLY A 25 -18.15 -14.30 3.72
CA GLY A 25 -18.18 -14.68 2.31
C GLY A 25 -17.77 -13.57 1.37
N THR A 26 -17.28 -13.93 0.19
CA THR A 26 -16.76 -13.00 -0.80
C THR A 26 -17.22 -13.34 -2.22
N LEU A 27 -17.20 -12.33 -3.11
CA LEU A 27 -17.06 -12.51 -4.56
C LEU A 27 -15.60 -12.31 -4.91
N SER A 28 -14.95 -13.28 -5.55
CA SER A 28 -13.51 -13.27 -5.81
C SER A 28 -13.16 -13.65 -7.25
N VAL A 29 -12.15 -12.96 -7.79
CA VAL A 29 -11.40 -13.37 -9.01
C VAL A 29 -9.95 -13.59 -8.65
N PHE A 30 -9.26 -14.47 -9.36
CA PHE A 30 -7.84 -14.73 -9.15
C PHE A 30 -7.01 -14.09 -10.26
N GLY A 31 -6.21 -13.09 -9.85
CA GLY A 31 -5.33 -12.35 -10.74
C GLY A 31 -5.99 -11.14 -11.38
N TYR A 32 -5.47 -9.95 -11.09
CA TYR A 32 -5.82 -8.70 -11.76
C TYR A 32 -4.65 -7.71 -11.69
N GLN A 33 -4.55 -6.83 -12.69
CA GLN A 33 -3.49 -5.81 -12.69
C GLN A 33 -4.06 -4.45 -13.07
N MET A 34 -3.58 -3.41 -12.38
CA MET A 34 -3.87 -2.01 -12.70
C MET A 34 -2.55 -1.23 -12.84
N ARG A 35 -2.57 -0.21 -13.70
CA ARG A 35 -1.43 0.69 -13.92
C ARG A 35 -1.87 2.13 -13.70
N PHE A 36 -1.02 2.91 -13.03
CA PHE A 36 -1.25 4.31 -12.69
C PHE A 36 -0.03 5.12 -13.11
N ASP A 37 -0.20 6.04 -14.06
CA ASP A 37 0.83 7.04 -14.40
C ASP A 37 0.91 8.06 -13.26
N LEU A 38 2.03 8.04 -12.52
CA LEU A 38 2.24 8.92 -11.37
C LEU A 38 2.50 10.37 -11.78
N ALA A 39 2.95 10.61 -13.01
CA ALA A 39 3.13 11.95 -13.55
C ALA A 39 1.78 12.63 -13.87
N ALA A 40 0.74 11.86 -14.17
CA ALA A 40 -0.61 12.38 -14.43
C ALA A 40 -1.35 12.82 -13.15
N GLY A 41 -0.88 12.42 -11.97
CA GLY A 41 -1.44 12.80 -10.67
C GLY A 41 -1.30 11.69 -9.64
N PHE A 42 -1.53 12.05 -8.37
CA PHE A 42 -1.44 11.09 -7.26
C PHE A 42 -2.69 10.17 -7.25
N PRO A 43 -2.53 8.83 -7.32
CA PRO A 43 -3.65 7.90 -7.50
C PRO A 43 -4.44 7.69 -6.19
N LEU A 44 -5.04 8.75 -5.71
CA LEU A 44 -5.94 8.74 -4.56
C LEU A 44 -7.38 8.65 -5.03
N LEU A 45 -8.15 7.76 -4.42
CA LEU A 45 -9.54 7.51 -4.78
C LEU A 45 -10.41 8.74 -4.55
N THR A 46 -11.22 9.11 -5.54
CA THR A 46 -12.10 10.29 -5.49
C THR A 46 -13.58 9.94 -5.44
N THR A 47 -13.96 8.70 -5.75
CA THR A 47 -15.38 8.24 -5.70
C THR A 47 -15.89 7.95 -4.29
N LYS A 48 -14.99 7.91 -3.32
CA LYS A 48 -15.26 8.03 -1.88
C LYS A 48 -14.07 8.68 -1.19
N LYS A 49 -14.32 9.36 -0.06
CA LYS A 49 -13.25 9.96 0.74
C LYS A 49 -12.38 8.87 1.36
N VAL A 50 -11.06 8.99 1.22
CA VAL A 50 -10.03 8.14 1.84
C VAL A 50 -9.29 8.94 2.91
N HIS A 51 -8.94 8.30 4.03
CA HIS A 51 -8.26 8.95 5.14
C HIS A 51 -6.74 9.03 4.89
N THR A 52 -6.31 10.11 4.23
CA THR A 52 -4.92 10.32 3.78
C THR A 52 -3.92 10.34 4.92
N LYS A 53 -4.31 10.87 6.10
CA LYS A 53 -3.47 10.89 7.28
C LYS A 53 -3.03 9.47 7.69
N SER A 54 -3.95 8.51 7.69
CA SER A 54 -3.62 7.10 8.01
C SER A 54 -2.64 6.51 7.01
N ILE A 55 -2.82 6.77 5.71
CA ILE A 55 -1.93 6.26 4.66
C ILE A 55 -0.49 6.77 4.85
N ILE A 56 -0.34 8.07 5.11
CA ILE A 56 0.97 8.68 5.27
C ILE A 56 1.66 8.17 6.54
N HIS A 57 0.98 8.16 7.69
CA HIS A 57 1.55 7.68 8.95
C HIS A 57 1.88 6.19 8.90
N GLU A 58 1.04 5.36 8.27
CA GLU A 58 1.32 3.93 8.09
C GLU A 58 2.60 3.69 7.29
N LEU A 59 2.77 4.40 6.16
CA LEU A 59 3.99 4.27 5.36
C LEU A 59 5.24 4.73 6.14
N LEU A 60 5.16 5.85 6.85
CA LEU A 60 6.27 6.34 7.68
C LEU A 60 6.61 5.34 8.80
N TRP A 61 5.62 4.73 9.40
CA TRP A 61 5.77 3.68 10.40
C TRP A 61 6.44 2.43 9.83
N PHE A 62 6.08 1.98 8.61
CA PHE A 62 6.79 0.90 7.91
C PHE A 62 8.24 1.28 7.61
N LEU A 63 8.50 2.50 7.15
CA LEU A 63 9.85 2.98 6.85
C LEU A 63 10.72 3.13 8.11
N ALA A 64 10.12 3.38 9.26
CA ALA A 64 10.83 3.35 10.54
C ALA A 64 11.21 1.93 10.99
N GLY A 65 10.65 0.88 10.38
CA GLY A 65 10.86 -0.51 10.78
C GLY A 65 10.11 -0.90 12.05
N ASP A 66 9.17 -0.06 12.49
CA ASP A 66 8.39 -0.26 13.71
C ASP A 66 7.26 -1.28 13.49
N THR A 67 6.90 -1.99 14.55
CA THR A 67 5.81 -3.00 14.58
C THR A 67 4.81 -2.73 15.69
N ASN A 68 5.07 -1.73 16.55
CA ASN A 68 4.18 -1.35 17.62
C ASN A 68 3.26 -0.20 17.19
N VAL A 69 1.97 -0.34 17.45
CA VAL A 69 0.95 0.66 17.04
C VAL A 69 0.99 1.96 17.85
N ARG A 70 1.88 2.11 18.81
CA ARG A 70 1.99 3.30 19.67
C ARG A 70 2.13 4.57 18.84
N TYR A 71 3.10 4.59 17.90
CA TYR A 71 3.28 5.71 16.99
C TYR A 71 2.00 6.08 16.24
N LEU A 72 1.31 5.08 15.71
CA LEU A 72 0.05 5.30 14.98
C LEU A 72 -1.03 5.90 15.87
N ARG A 73 -1.20 5.37 17.10
CA ARG A 73 -2.16 5.87 18.10
C ARG A 73 -1.87 7.30 18.53
N GLU A 74 -0.61 7.65 18.76
CA GLU A 74 -0.17 9.02 19.09
C GLU A 74 -0.56 10.03 18.00
N HIS A 75 -0.68 9.57 16.74
CA HIS A 75 -1.12 10.38 15.61
C HIS A 75 -2.61 10.20 15.27
N GLY A 76 -3.39 9.50 16.11
CA GLY A 76 -4.82 9.28 15.92
C GLY A 76 -5.14 8.33 14.75
N VAL A 77 -4.24 7.40 14.45
CA VAL A 77 -4.39 6.36 13.44
C VAL A 77 -4.62 5.02 14.14
N THR A 78 -5.76 4.39 13.89
CA THR A 78 -6.24 3.19 14.61
C THR A 78 -6.44 1.98 13.69
N ILE A 79 -5.97 2.06 12.45
CA ILE A 79 -6.24 1.04 11.41
C ILE A 79 -5.59 -0.32 11.68
N TRP A 80 -4.73 -0.44 12.70
CA TRP A 80 -4.06 -1.66 13.11
C TRP A 80 -4.45 -2.14 14.51
N ASP A 81 -5.32 -1.40 15.22
CA ASP A 81 -5.66 -1.68 16.63
C ASP A 81 -6.33 -3.04 16.83
N GLU A 82 -7.12 -3.50 15.86
CA GLU A 82 -7.86 -4.77 15.94
C GLU A 82 -6.95 -6.01 15.93
N TRP A 83 -5.72 -5.87 15.41
CA TRP A 83 -4.76 -6.98 15.33
C TRP A 83 -3.64 -6.90 16.35
N ALA A 84 -3.43 -5.73 16.97
CA ALA A 84 -2.36 -5.55 17.95
C ALA A 84 -2.65 -6.33 19.24
N ASP A 85 -1.59 -6.86 19.85
CA ASP A 85 -1.73 -7.45 21.18
C ASP A 85 -1.94 -6.37 22.28
N PRO A 86 -2.13 -6.76 23.55
CA PRO A 86 -2.34 -5.81 24.64
C PRO A 86 -1.21 -4.78 24.82
N ASP A 87 0.03 -5.13 24.43
CA ASP A 87 1.19 -4.24 24.48
C ASP A 87 1.32 -3.38 23.23
N GLY A 88 0.43 -3.58 22.24
CA GLY A 88 0.39 -2.85 20.98
C GLY A 88 1.31 -3.40 19.90
N ASP A 89 1.87 -4.60 20.07
CA ASP A 89 2.78 -5.22 19.11
C ASP A 89 2.04 -6.12 18.10
N LEU A 90 2.51 -6.08 16.85
CA LEU A 90 1.99 -6.87 15.73
C LEU A 90 2.91 -8.04 15.34
N GLY A 91 4.04 -8.18 16.02
CA GLY A 91 5.09 -9.10 15.63
C GLY A 91 5.89 -8.60 14.41
N PRO A 92 6.73 -9.43 13.79
CA PRO A 92 7.69 -9.02 12.77
C PRO A 92 7.02 -8.75 11.39
N VAL A 93 6.01 -7.84 11.37
CA VAL A 93 5.27 -7.47 10.16
C VAL A 93 6.04 -6.46 9.30
N TYR A 94 5.59 -6.18 8.12
CA TYR A 94 6.03 -5.23 7.09
C TYR A 94 7.32 -4.45 7.39
N GLY A 95 7.27 -3.44 8.26
CA GLY A 95 8.40 -2.57 8.57
C GLY A 95 9.62 -3.33 9.10
N TYR A 96 9.40 -4.30 9.97
CA TYR A 96 10.47 -5.16 10.45
C TYR A 96 11.14 -5.93 9.30
N GLN A 97 10.36 -6.57 8.43
CA GLN A 97 10.92 -7.32 7.31
C GLN A 97 11.63 -6.41 6.30
N TRP A 98 11.11 -5.20 6.06
CA TRP A 98 11.73 -4.24 5.16
C TRP A 98 13.07 -3.71 5.67
N ARG A 99 13.19 -3.48 6.98
CA ARG A 99 14.30 -2.77 7.59
C ARG A 99 15.25 -3.65 8.39
N SER A 100 14.83 -4.85 8.77
CA SER A 100 15.58 -5.70 9.71
C SER A 100 15.34 -7.19 9.44
N TRP A 101 15.40 -7.62 8.17
CA TRP A 101 15.21 -9.02 7.81
C TRP A 101 16.29 -9.90 8.47
N PRO A 102 15.91 -10.91 9.28
CA PRO A 102 16.87 -11.76 9.96
C PRO A 102 17.55 -12.72 8.98
N ALA A 103 18.89 -12.73 8.97
CA ALA A 103 19.71 -13.68 8.21
C ALA A 103 20.17 -14.85 9.09
N PRO A 104 20.44 -16.04 8.51
CA PRO A 104 20.85 -17.22 9.26
C PRO A 104 22.16 -17.05 10.06
N ASP A 105 23.02 -16.11 9.67
CA ASP A 105 24.27 -15.78 10.34
C ASP A 105 24.12 -14.75 11.48
N GLY A 106 22.88 -14.41 11.85
CA GLY A 106 22.56 -13.47 12.93
C GLY A 106 22.60 -12.01 12.53
N ARG A 107 22.95 -11.66 11.29
CA ARG A 107 22.84 -10.29 10.77
C ARG A 107 21.40 -9.94 10.49
N HIS A 108 21.14 -8.65 10.47
CA HIS A 108 19.87 -8.10 9.99
C HIS A 108 20.09 -7.31 8.69
N ILE A 109 19.23 -7.54 7.71
CA ILE A 109 19.33 -6.95 6.37
C ILE A 109 18.29 -5.85 6.24
N ASP A 110 18.75 -4.62 5.99
CA ASP A 110 17.89 -3.49 5.62
C ASP A 110 17.64 -3.52 4.10
N GLN A 111 16.53 -4.13 3.69
CA GLN A 111 16.16 -4.25 2.28
C GLN A 111 15.91 -2.89 1.64
N MET A 112 15.29 -1.93 2.39
CA MET A 112 14.97 -0.60 1.85
C MET A 112 16.23 0.23 1.62
N ALA A 113 17.19 0.21 2.54
CA ALA A 113 18.47 0.88 2.34
C ALA A 113 19.24 0.26 1.17
N ASN A 114 19.26 -1.06 1.08
CA ASN A 114 19.95 -1.78 0.02
C ASN A 114 19.34 -1.51 -1.36
N VAL A 115 18.02 -1.54 -1.49
CA VAL A 115 17.35 -1.28 -2.79
C VAL A 115 17.57 0.16 -3.24
N LEU A 116 17.52 1.14 -2.33
CA LEU A 116 17.81 2.54 -2.67
C LEU A 116 19.28 2.73 -3.11
N ALA A 117 20.23 2.11 -2.40
CA ALA A 117 21.63 2.13 -2.78
C ALA A 117 21.86 1.48 -4.17
N GLU A 118 21.16 0.37 -4.46
CA GLU A 118 21.26 -0.31 -5.75
C GLU A 118 20.63 0.51 -6.88
N ILE A 119 19.48 1.18 -6.67
CA ILE A 119 18.88 2.09 -7.66
C ILE A 119 19.87 3.18 -8.06
N ARG A 120 20.60 3.77 -7.10
CA ARG A 120 21.59 4.83 -7.36
C ARG A 120 22.83 4.31 -8.08
N ARG A 121 23.27 3.10 -7.74
CA ARG A 121 24.52 2.51 -8.27
C ARG A 121 24.31 1.84 -9.61
N ASN A 122 23.22 1.13 -9.79
CA ASN A 122 22.91 0.27 -10.94
C ASN A 122 21.41 0.29 -11.23
N PRO A 123 20.89 1.37 -11.83
CA PRO A 123 19.46 1.52 -12.09
C PRO A 123 18.86 0.44 -13.02
N ASP A 124 19.70 -0.20 -13.85
CA ASP A 124 19.27 -1.29 -14.75
C ASP A 124 19.16 -2.65 -14.04
N SER A 125 19.38 -2.70 -12.74
CA SER A 125 19.28 -3.93 -11.95
C SER A 125 17.87 -4.51 -12.00
N ARG A 126 17.76 -5.82 -12.23
CA ARG A 126 16.51 -6.60 -12.14
C ARG A 126 16.25 -7.13 -10.73
N ARG A 127 17.05 -6.72 -9.74
CA ARG A 127 17.02 -7.19 -8.35
C ARG A 127 16.56 -6.12 -7.37
N LEU A 128 15.86 -5.11 -7.85
CA LEU A 128 15.33 -4.00 -7.05
C LEU A 128 14.04 -4.44 -6.34
N ILE A 129 14.13 -5.44 -5.46
CA ILE A 129 13.00 -6.13 -4.82
C ILE A 129 13.09 -5.96 -3.31
N VAL A 130 11.92 -5.74 -2.69
CA VAL A 130 11.71 -5.78 -1.23
C VAL A 130 10.58 -6.76 -0.94
N SER A 131 10.79 -7.68 0.00
CA SER A 131 9.82 -8.69 0.41
C SER A 131 9.47 -8.55 1.89
N ALA A 132 8.19 -8.65 2.21
CA ALA A 132 7.69 -8.80 3.58
C ALA A 132 7.31 -10.25 3.92
N TRP A 133 7.30 -11.16 2.93
CA TRP A 133 6.90 -12.54 3.09
C TRP A 133 8.06 -13.40 3.56
N ASN A 134 8.34 -13.35 4.86
CA ASN A 134 9.34 -14.22 5.49
C ASN A 134 8.64 -15.47 6.05
N VAL A 135 8.81 -16.60 5.36
CA VAL A 135 8.16 -17.87 5.71
C VAL A 135 8.48 -18.32 7.14
N ALA A 136 9.70 -18.03 7.63
CA ALA A 136 10.11 -18.39 8.98
C ALA A 136 9.40 -17.58 10.07
N ASP A 137 8.92 -16.38 9.74
CA ASP A 137 8.29 -15.46 10.69
C ASP A 137 6.76 -15.42 10.63
N LEU A 138 6.12 -16.04 9.62
CA LEU A 138 4.67 -15.95 9.42
C LEU A 138 3.86 -16.32 10.66
N GLY A 139 4.27 -17.35 11.40
CA GLY A 139 3.60 -17.81 12.61
C GLY A 139 3.73 -16.85 13.81
N ARG A 140 4.61 -15.85 13.73
CA ARG A 140 4.84 -14.82 14.76
C ARG A 140 4.10 -13.51 14.44
N MET A 141 3.63 -13.35 13.20
CA MET A 141 2.90 -12.16 12.74
C MET A 141 1.44 -12.24 13.15
N LYS A 142 0.91 -11.19 13.74
CA LYS A 142 -0.53 -11.11 14.08
C LYS A 142 -1.40 -11.10 12.83
N LEU A 143 -0.86 -10.54 11.73
CA LEU A 143 -1.49 -10.56 10.41
C LEU A 143 -0.40 -10.78 9.34
N PRO A 144 -0.38 -11.94 8.65
CA PRO A 144 0.54 -12.18 7.54
C PRO A 144 0.38 -11.14 6.42
N PRO A 145 1.48 -10.64 5.82
CA PRO A 145 1.43 -9.55 4.84
C PRO A 145 0.49 -9.81 3.67
N CYS A 146 -0.45 -8.91 3.42
CA CYS A 146 -1.31 -8.93 2.25
C CYS A 146 -0.56 -8.43 1.00
N HIS A 147 0.07 -7.26 1.09
CA HIS A 147 0.99 -6.72 0.08
C HIS A 147 2.40 -7.21 0.41
N LEU A 148 2.79 -8.31 -0.24
CA LEU A 148 3.90 -9.14 0.24
C LEU A 148 5.27 -8.84 -0.38
N LEU A 149 5.31 -8.30 -1.59
CA LEU A 149 6.54 -7.87 -2.24
C LEU A 149 6.28 -6.74 -3.24
N PHE A 150 7.32 -5.94 -3.44
CA PHE A 150 7.32 -4.96 -4.51
C PHE A 150 8.68 -4.88 -5.19
N GLN A 151 8.68 -4.44 -6.45
CA GLN A 151 9.86 -4.30 -7.27
C GLN A 151 9.89 -2.91 -7.90
N PHE A 152 11.06 -2.29 -7.90
CA PHE A 152 11.30 -1.06 -8.64
C PHE A 152 11.88 -1.35 -10.02
N TYR A 153 11.64 -0.42 -10.93
CA TYR A 153 12.15 -0.42 -12.29
C TYR A 153 12.51 1.00 -12.70
N VAL A 154 13.70 1.19 -13.25
CA VAL A 154 14.15 2.49 -13.74
C VAL A 154 14.25 2.44 -15.25
N ALA A 155 13.67 3.42 -15.92
CA ALA A 155 13.82 3.63 -17.36
C ALA A 155 13.67 5.12 -17.69
N GLU A 156 14.46 5.62 -18.61
CA GLU A 156 14.38 7.01 -19.10
C GLU A 156 14.40 8.05 -17.96
N GLY A 157 15.19 7.81 -16.91
CA GLY A 157 15.28 8.70 -15.75
C GLY A 157 14.06 8.67 -14.82
N LYS A 158 13.15 7.68 -14.98
CA LYS A 158 11.93 7.54 -14.19
C LYS A 158 11.93 6.26 -13.37
N LEU A 159 11.43 6.36 -12.15
CA LEU A 159 11.23 5.22 -11.23
C LEU A 159 9.79 4.76 -11.29
N SER A 160 9.59 3.49 -11.59
CA SER A 160 8.30 2.79 -11.48
C SER A 160 8.35 1.76 -10.35
N CYS A 161 7.19 1.41 -9.82
CA CYS A 161 7.05 0.38 -8.79
C CYS A 161 5.93 -0.59 -9.16
N GLN A 162 6.19 -1.89 -9.01
CA GLN A 162 5.16 -2.92 -9.10
C GLN A 162 4.99 -3.59 -7.74
N LEU A 163 3.75 -3.63 -7.24
CA LEU A 163 3.34 -4.34 -6.04
C LEU A 163 2.66 -5.65 -6.41
N TYR A 164 2.98 -6.73 -5.68
CA TYR A 164 2.15 -7.93 -5.63
C TYR A 164 1.44 -8.02 -4.27
N GLN A 165 0.10 -8.08 -4.31
CA GLN A 165 -0.79 -8.20 -3.16
C GLN A 165 -1.55 -9.53 -3.26
N ARG A 166 -1.31 -10.46 -2.31
CA ARG A 166 -1.89 -11.83 -2.36
C ARG A 166 -3.38 -11.87 -1.99
N SER A 167 -3.81 -10.93 -1.14
CA SER A 167 -5.18 -10.86 -0.61
C SER A 167 -5.64 -9.41 -0.65
N CYS A 168 -6.71 -9.15 -1.39
CA CYS A 168 -7.08 -7.82 -1.84
C CYS A 168 -8.54 -7.53 -1.51
N ASP A 169 -8.81 -6.98 -0.32
CA ASP A 169 -10.09 -6.33 -0.04
C ASP A 169 -10.22 -5.10 -0.92
N ILE A 170 -11.00 -5.23 -1.99
CA ILE A 170 -11.12 -4.19 -3.01
C ILE A 170 -11.76 -2.93 -2.44
N PHE A 171 -12.74 -3.08 -1.55
CA PHE A 171 -13.51 -1.94 -1.08
C PHE A 171 -12.76 -1.12 -0.02
N LEU A 172 -12.17 -1.74 1.00
CA LEU A 172 -11.49 -1.04 2.09
C LEU A 172 -9.97 -0.95 1.90
N GLY A 173 -9.28 -2.08 1.66
CA GLY A 173 -7.82 -2.15 1.71
C GLY A 173 -7.11 -1.63 0.46
N VAL A 174 -7.53 -2.07 -0.74
CA VAL A 174 -6.82 -1.76 -2.00
C VAL A 174 -6.62 -0.25 -2.24
N PRO A 175 -7.59 0.65 -1.98
CA PRO A 175 -7.36 2.10 -2.13
C PRO A 175 -6.22 2.64 -1.28
N PHE A 176 -6.06 2.15 -0.04
CA PHE A 176 -4.97 2.50 0.86
C PHE A 176 -3.63 2.02 0.30
N ASN A 177 -3.58 0.76 -0.16
CA ASN A 177 -2.35 0.17 -0.70
C ASN A 177 -1.90 0.88 -1.98
N ILE A 178 -2.81 1.22 -2.91
CA ILE A 178 -2.47 2.00 -4.11
C ILE A 178 -1.82 3.33 -3.73
N ALA A 179 -2.44 4.10 -2.84
CA ALA A 179 -1.93 5.41 -2.45
C ALA A 179 -0.62 5.30 -1.65
N SER A 180 -0.49 4.30 -0.76
CA SER A 180 0.72 4.06 0.03
C SER A 180 1.93 3.75 -0.84
N TYR A 181 1.80 2.83 -1.81
CA TYR A 181 2.91 2.47 -2.69
C TYR A 181 3.19 3.53 -3.77
N ALA A 182 2.19 4.28 -4.20
CA ALA A 182 2.42 5.48 -5.01
C ALA A 182 3.25 6.51 -4.24
N LEU A 183 2.91 6.77 -2.95
CA LEU A 183 3.69 7.64 -2.08
C LEU A 183 5.11 7.13 -1.90
N LEU A 184 5.30 5.84 -1.59
CA LEU A 184 6.62 5.21 -1.50
C LEU A 184 7.44 5.43 -2.77
N THR A 185 6.83 5.27 -3.94
CA THR A 185 7.51 5.46 -5.24
C THR A 185 8.01 6.91 -5.39
N HIS A 186 7.19 7.90 -5.02
CA HIS A 186 7.60 9.31 -5.03
C HIS A 186 8.77 9.60 -4.07
N LEU A 187 8.74 9.04 -2.84
CA LEU A 187 9.81 9.25 -1.86
C LEU A 187 11.13 8.64 -2.32
N VAL A 188 11.08 7.42 -2.85
CA VAL A 188 12.28 6.72 -3.38
C VAL A 188 12.81 7.44 -4.62
N ALA A 189 11.94 7.89 -5.53
CA ALA A 189 12.34 8.65 -6.72
C ALA A 189 13.08 9.94 -6.34
N GLN A 190 12.51 10.74 -5.41
CA GLN A 190 13.17 11.95 -4.92
C GLN A 190 14.53 11.66 -4.28
N GLN A 191 14.65 10.58 -3.50
CA GLN A 191 15.90 10.18 -2.88
C GLN A 191 16.95 9.68 -3.88
N ALA A 192 16.50 9.15 -5.02
CA ALA A 192 17.38 8.62 -6.08
C ALA A 192 17.66 9.62 -7.21
N ASP A 193 17.19 10.87 -7.11
CA ASP A 193 17.27 11.90 -8.17
C ASP A 193 16.62 11.45 -9.49
N LEU A 194 15.48 10.77 -9.39
CA LEU A 194 14.68 10.28 -10.52
C LEU A 194 13.30 10.96 -10.55
N ASP A 195 12.72 11.08 -11.72
CA ASP A 195 11.30 11.36 -11.87
C ASP A 195 10.45 10.13 -11.56
N VAL A 196 9.15 10.31 -11.38
CA VAL A 196 8.22 9.19 -11.20
C VAL A 196 7.72 8.66 -12.55
N GLY A 197 7.63 7.34 -12.65
CA GLY A 197 7.03 6.61 -13.76
C GLY A 197 5.65 6.07 -13.38
N ASP A 198 5.46 4.76 -13.51
CA ASP A 198 4.21 4.07 -13.24
C ASP A 198 4.20 3.41 -11.85
N PHE A 199 3.04 3.40 -11.23
CA PHE A 199 2.72 2.40 -10.20
C PHE A 199 1.87 1.28 -10.81
N VAL A 200 2.35 0.04 -10.70
CA VAL A 200 1.65 -1.17 -11.17
C VAL A 200 1.20 -1.97 -9.96
N TRP A 201 -0.10 -2.08 -9.79
CA TRP A 201 -0.69 -2.92 -8.75
C TRP A 201 -1.11 -4.27 -9.34
N THR A 202 -0.67 -5.37 -8.72
CA THR A 202 -1.01 -6.74 -9.11
C THR A 202 -1.63 -7.47 -7.93
N GLY A 203 -2.86 -7.94 -8.08
CA GLY A 203 -3.59 -8.69 -7.06
C GLY A 203 -3.64 -10.18 -7.35
N GLY A 204 -3.56 -11.00 -6.32
CA GLY A 204 -3.81 -12.44 -6.34
C GLY A 204 -5.30 -12.75 -6.12
N ASP A 205 -5.73 -13.05 -4.88
CA ASP A 205 -7.14 -13.19 -4.52
C ASP A 205 -7.76 -11.80 -4.35
N CYS A 206 -8.50 -11.38 -5.37
CA CYS A 206 -9.14 -10.07 -5.44
C CYS A 206 -10.61 -10.21 -5.10
N HIS A 207 -11.05 -9.65 -3.97
CA HIS A 207 -12.38 -9.94 -3.46
C HIS A 207 -13.15 -8.72 -2.98
N LEU A 208 -14.48 -8.84 -3.08
CA LEU A 208 -15.48 -7.98 -2.47
C LEU A 208 -16.21 -8.81 -1.41
N TYR A 209 -16.23 -8.34 -0.17
CA TYR A 209 -17.03 -8.97 0.87
C TYR A 209 -18.52 -8.85 0.56
N LEU A 210 -19.31 -9.89 0.82
CA LEU A 210 -20.74 -9.91 0.49
C LEU A 210 -21.53 -8.82 1.23
N ASN A 211 -21.09 -8.42 2.42
CA ASN A 211 -21.67 -7.33 3.19
C ASN A 211 -21.24 -5.91 2.71
N HIS A 212 -20.41 -5.83 1.64
CA HIS A 212 -20.02 -4.57 1.00
C HIS A 212 -20.72 -4.30 -0.34
N LEU A 213 -21.54 -5.22 -0.85
CA LEU A 213 -22.10 -5.11 -2.20
C LEU A 213 -22.97 -3.87 -2.41
N GLU A 214 -23.75 -3.47 -1.40
CA GLU A 214 -24.52 -2.23 -1.46
C GLU A 214 -23.62 -1.00 -1.57
N GLN A 215 -22.56 -0.95 -0.78
CA GLN A 215 -21.57 0.12 -0.79
C GLN A 215 -20.81 0.18 -2.12
N VAL A 216 -20.55 -0.97 -2.73
CA VAL A 216 -19.95 -1.10 -4.07
C VAL A 216 -20.86 -0.45 -5.12
N GLU A 217 -22.16 -0.73 -5.12
CA GLU A 217 -23.11 -0.11 -6.05
C GLU A 217 -23.15 1.41 -5.89
N ILE A 218 -23.19 1.90 -4.64
CA ILE A 218 -23.14 3.34 -4.37
C ILE A 218 -21.85 3.94 -4.94
N GLN A 219 -20.69 3.30 -4.75
CA GLN A 219 -19.42 3.81 -5.25
C GLN A 219 -19.34 3.77 -6.78
N LEU A 220 -19.82 2.72 -7.41
CA LEU A 220 -19.82 2.56 -8.86
C LEU A 220 -20.77 3.54 -9.59
N SER A 221 -21.78 4.07 -8.89
CA SER A 221 -22.68 5.10 -9.43
C SER A 221 -22.02 6.50 -9.51
N ARG A 222 -20.85 6.69 -8.87
CA ARG A 222 -20.18 7.99 -8.78
C ARG A 222 -19.12 8.16 -9.86
N ALA A 223 -19.11 9.33 -10.50
CA ALA A 223 -18.07 9.70 -11.47
C ALA A 223 -16.76 10.05 -10.73
N PRO A 224 -15.58 9.59 -11.20
CA PRO A 224 -14.31 10.03 -10.66
C PRO A 224 -14.10 11.53 -10.86
N LEU A 225 -13.54 12.20 -9.85
CA LEU A 225 -13.09 13.58 -9.91
C LEU A 225 -11.61 13.63 -10.34
N PRO A 226 -11.05 14.80 -10.69
CA PRO A 226 -9.64 14.96 -10.99
C PRO A 226 -8.74 14.43 -9.87
N LEU A 227 -7.59 13.90 -10.25
CA LEU A 227 -6.60 13.43 -9.29
C LEU A 227 -5.95 14.60 -8.57
N PRO A 228 -5.66 14.47 -7.26
CA PRO A 228 -4.83 15.43 -6.53
C PRO A 228 -3.37 15.32 -6.95
N LYS A 229 -2.55 16.22 -6.43
CA LYS A 229 -1.09 16.20 -6.56
C LYS A 229 -0.44 15.94 -5.22
N LEU A 230 0.63 15.16 -5.22
CA LEU A 230 1.52 15.06 -4.07
C LEU A 230 2.58 16.16 -4.18
N VAL A 231 2.76 16.92 -3.11
CA VAL A 231 3.85 17.89 -2.94
C VAL A 231 4.74 17.40 -1.79
N ILE A 232 6.03 17.27 -2.08
CA ILE A 232 7.05 16.91 -1.08
C ILE A 232 7.83 18.19 -0.79
N GLY A 233 7.56 18.80 0.37
CA GLY A 233 8.09 20.12 0.73
C GLY A 233 9.57 20.11 1.13
N ARG A 234 10.13 18.95 1.46
CA ARG A 234 11.52 18.79 1.90
C ARG A 234 12.11 17.50 1.36
N ARG A 235 13.41 17.52 1.03
CA ARG A 235 14.20 16.30 0.82
C ARG A 235 15.07 16.09 2.04
N PRO A 236 14.77 15.13 2.91
CA PRO A 236 15.59 14.84 4.09
C PRO A 236 16.89 14.11 3.69
N PRO A 237 17.86 13.98 4.63
CA PRO A 237 19.13 13.29 4.37
C PRO A 237 18.96 11.83 3.93
N THR A 238 17.97 11.13 4.48
CA THR A 238 17.67 9.74 4.12
C THR A 238 16.18 9.52 3.85
N LEU A 239 15.84 8.40 3.19
CA LEU A 239 14.46 7.94 2.97
C LEU A 239 13.68 7.77 4.29
N PHE A 240 14.38 7.55 5.40
CA PHE A 240 13.81 7.22 6.70
C PHE A 240 13.57 8.45 7.58
N ASP A 241 13.97 9.63 7.12
CA ASP A 241 13.86 10.91 7.84
C ASP A 241 12.68 11.78 7.37
N TYR A 242 11.84 11.26 6.44
CA TYR A 242 10.60 11.94 6.07
C TYR A 242 9.65 12.00 7.26
N ARG A 243 8.93 13.11 7.35
CA ARG A 243 7.90 13.36 8.35
C ARG A 243 6.57 13.65 7.69
N TYR A 244 5.49 13.55 8.43
CA TYR A 244 4.15 13.84 7.93
C TYR A 244 4.05 15.26 7.34
N GLU A 245 4.68 16.25 7.98
CA GLU A 245 4.68 17.65 7.57
C GLU A 245 5.44 17.93 6.27
N ASP A 246 6.26 17.01 5.82
CA ASP A 246 6.97 17.09 4.54
C ASP A 246 6.06 16.76 3.35
N LEU A 247 4.86 16.20 3.59
CA LEU A 247 4.02 15.56 2.59
C LEU A 247 2.62 16.21 2.55
N GLU A 248 2.28 16.82 1.43
CA GLU A 248 0.99 17.46 1.24
C GLU A 248 0.28 16.91 0.00
N ILE A 249 -0.99 16.55 0.16
CA ILE A 249 -1.86 16.14 -0.95
C ILE A 249 -2.74 17.33 -1.33
N VAL A 250 -2.34 18.03 -2.40
CA VAL A 250 -2.96 19.28 -2.84
C VAL A 250 -4.10 19.01 -3.81
N GLY A 251 -5.21 19.72 -3.63
CA GLY A 251 -6.35 19.66 -4.54
C GLY A 251 -7.20 18.39 -4.41
N TYR A 252 -7.09 17.65 -3.31
CA TYR A 252 -7.91 16.47 -3.11
C TYR A 252 -9.39 16.82 -2.91
N GLN A 253 -10.20 16.46 -3.89
CA GLN A 253 -11.64 16.50 -3.85
C GLN A 253 -12.19 15.08 -4.00
N SER A 254 -13.21 14.74 -3.25
CA SER A 254 -13.82 13.42 -3.29
C SER A 254 -15.32 13.49 -3.00
N HIS A 255 -16.03 12.48 -3.48
CA HIS A 255 -17.38 12.21 -2.97
C HIS A 255 -17.31 11.85 -1.47
N PRO A 256 -18.43 11.98 -0.74
CA PRO A 256 -18.50 11.61 0.67
C PRO A 256 -18.00 10.18 0.95
N ALA A 257 -17.52 9.95 2.16
CA ALA A 257 -17.13 8.61 2.61
C ALA A 257 -18.31 7.64 2.51
N ILE A 258 -18.02 6.38 2.23
CA ILE A 258 -18.97 5.27 2.30
C ILE A 258 -18.46 4.34 3.40
N ARG A 259 -19.23 4.22 4.47
CA ARG A 259 -18.88 3.34 5.59
C ARG A 259 -19.19 1.89 5.23
N ALA A 260 -18.30 0.97 5.64
CA ALA A 260 -18.52 -0.46 5.53
C ALA A 260 -17.92 -1.15 6.77
N PRO A 261 -18.46 -2.29 7.21
CA PRO A 261 -17.90 -3.05 8.32
C PRO A 261 -16.54 -3.65 7.91
N VAL A 262 -15.61 -3.70 8.86
CA VAL A 262 -14.34 -4.41 8.67
C VAL A 262 -14.57 -5.90 8.91
N ALA A 263 -14.07 -6.77 8.04
CA ALA A 263 -14.10 -8.20 8.23
C ALA A 263 -12.83 -8.64 8.98
N VAL A 264 -12.99 -9.13 10.22
CA VAL A 264 -11.90 -9.54 11.15
C VAL A 264 -11.92 -11.02 11.43
#